data_d5870fa61006ea9cc4c33ab0bb1024b0
#
_entry.id   d5870fa61006ea9cc4c33ab0bb1024b0
#
_cell.length_a   1.000
_cell.length_b   1.000
_cell.length_c   1.000
_cell.angle_alpha   90.00
_cell.angle_beta   90.00
_cell.angle_gamma   90.00
#
_symmetry.space_group_name_H-M   'P 1'
#
loop_
_entity.id
_entity.type
_entity.pdbx_description
1 polymer ?
#
loop_
_entity_poly.entity_id
_entity_poly.type
_entity_poly.pdbx_seq_one_letter_code
_entity_poly.pdbx_strand_id
1 'polypeptide(L)'
;MTISTYQWTIDRYHQAVKAGVFDDQAIELLKGELVLMSPEGTPHAYYSDRAARYLRRLLETDDLAYVREAKPITLPNASEPEPDIAIVQPLDQVYLEHHPYPENVFWIIEYAQSSLMKDLEIKSKIYAEVNIVEYWVIDLRDKQLIVFRDPVNGEYRSKVTLTYGALAPLSFPNVQVDVRRLITV
;
A
#
# COMPACT_ATOMS: atom_id res chain seq x y z
N MET A 1 34.76 -15.17 6.39
CA MET A 1 34.63 -14.00 5.50
C MET A 1 33.17 -13.61 5.50
N THR A 2 32.81 -12.47 6.08
CA THR A 2 31.40 -12.01 6.09
C THR A 2 31.18 -11.21 4.80
N ILE A 3 30.27 -11.67 3.95
CA ILE A 3 29.85 -10.91 2.77
C ILE A 3 28.78 -9.93 3.26
N SER A 4 29.00 -8.62 3.10
CA SER A 4 27.96 -7.60 3.29
C SER A 4 27.35 -7.26 1.94
N THR A 5 26.03 -7.31 1.88
CA THR A 5 25.27 -6.83 0.70
C THR A 5 25.14 -5.31 0.75
N TYR A 6 25.15 -4.70 -0.44
CA TYR A 6 24.91 -3.27 -0.56
C TYR A 6 23.42 -2.99 -0.36
N GLN A 7 23.08 -2.00 0.48
CA GLN A 7 21.71 -1.55 0.69
C GLN A 7 21.51 -0.21 -0.03
N TRP A 8 20.45 -0.12 -0.81
CA TRP A 8 20.06 1.10 -1.50
C TRP A 8 19.48 2.11 -0.51
N THR A 9 19.78 3.38 -0.72
CA THR A 9 19.08 4.49 -0.07
C THR A 9 18.02 5.04 -1.03
N ILE A 10 17.01 5.74 -0.51
CA ILE A 10 15.99 6.42 -1.30
C ILE A 10 16.63 7.34 -2.35
N ASP A 11 17.61 8.17 -1.95
CA ASP A 11 18.27 9.11 -2.86
C ASP A 11 18.96 8.42 -4.04
N ARG A 12 19.62 7.29 -3.79
CA ARG A 12 20.27 6.53 -4.86
C ARG A 12 19.29 5.81 -5.75
N TYR A 13 18.21 5.31 -5.17
CA TYR A 13 17.10 4.73 -5.93
C TYR A 13 16.49 5.78 -6.85
N HIS A 14 16.17 6.99 -6.36
CA HIS A 14 15.65 8.08 -7.17
C HIS A 14 16.63 8.53 -8.27
N GLN A 15 17.95 8.57 -7.99
CA GLN A 15 18.96 8.84 -9.01
C GLN A 15 18.96 7.79 -10.12
N ALA A 16 18.83 6.51 -9.76
CA ALA A 16 18.77 5.41 -10.73
C ALA A 16 17.48 5.46 -11.57
N VAL A 17 16.32 5.71 -10.94
CA VAL A 17 15.03 5.89 -11.63
C VAL A 17 15.15 7.08 -12.62
N LYS A 18 15.65 8.24 -12.17
CA LYS A 18 15.83 9.42 -13.02
C LYS A 18 16.79 9.19 -14.18
N ALA A 19 17.77 8.32 -14.02
CA ALA A 19 18.73 7.94 -15.05
C ALA A 19 18.19 6.86 -16.01
N GLY A 20 16.97 6.36 -15.84
CA GLY A 20 16.35 5.32 -16.67
C GLY A 20 16.92 3.92 -16.44
N VAL A 21 17.57 3.67 -15.30
CA VAL A 21 18.20 2.37 -15.02
C VAL A 21 17.17 1.23 -14.97
N PHE A 22 15.93 1.56 -14.64
CA PHE A 22 14.83 0.58 -14.46
C PHE A 22 13.72 0.69 -15.50
N ASP A 23 13.93 1.41 -16.61
CA ASP A 23 12.88 1.67 -17.61
C ASP A 23 12.25 0.40 -18.21
N ASP A 24 13.01 -0.69 -18.25
CA ASP A 24 12.56 -1.98 -18.78
C ASP A 24 11.95 -2.90 -17.71
N GLN A 25 11.91 -2.48 -16.43
CA GLN A 25 11.49 -3.32 -15.31
C GLN A 25 10.73 -2.52 -14.26
N ALA A 26 9.55 -3.00 -13.86
CA ALA A 26 8.86 -2.46 -12.72
C ALA A 26 9.56 -2.93 -11.43
N ILE A 27 10.12 -1.98 -10.68
CA ILE A 27 10.91 -2.23 -9.45
C ILE A 27 10.40 -1.35 -8.33
N GLU A 28 10.18 -1.93 -7.16
CA GLU A 28 9.98 -1.22 -5.91
C GLU A 28 11.20 -1.36 -5.00
N LEU A 29 11.46 -0.38 -4.13
CA LEU A 29 12.50 -0.45 -3.12
C LEU A 29 11.88 -0.88 -1.79
N LEU A 30 12.35 -1.99 -1.22
CA LEU A 30 11.89 -2.51 0.06
C LEU A 30 13.09 -2.76 0.99
N LYS A 31 13.20 -2.00 2.09
CA LYS A 31 14.29 -2.15 3.08
C LYS A 31 15.70 -2.08 2.46
N GLY A 32 15.86 -1.23 1.44
CA GLY A 32 17.11 -1.08 0.71
C GLY A 32 17.38 -2.17 -0.33
N GLU A 33 16.44 -3.06 -0.59
CA GLU A 33 16.53 -4.10 -1.62
C GLU A 33 15.65 -3.74 -2.82
N LEU A 34 16.16 -3.94 -4.03
CA LEU A 34 15.40 -3.78 -5.27
C LEU A 34 14.58 -5.04 -5.52
N VAL A 35 13.27 -4.89 -5.56
CA VAL A 35 12.33 -6.00 -5.71
C VAL A 35 11.56 -5.85 -7.02
N LEU A 36 11.59 -6.89 -7.85
CA LEU A 36 10.80 -6.93 -9.09
C LEU A 36 9.30 -7.01 -8.75
N MET A 37 8.54 -6.14 -9.38
CA MET A 37 7.08 -6.21 -9.34
C MET A 37 6.60 -7.18 -10.41
N SER A 38 5.73 -8.12 -10.02
CA SER A 38 5.10 -9.02 -10.98
C SER A 38 4.01 -8.28 -11.75
N PRO A 39 3.86 -8.54 -13.06
CA PRO A 39 2.73 -8.00 -13.82
C PRO A 39 1.39 -8.39 -13.17
N GLU A 40 0.48 -7.43 -13.15
CA GLU A 40 -0.87 -7.66 -12.65
C GLU A 40 -1.65 -8.59 -13.57
N GLY A 41 -2.29 -9.61 -12.99
CA GLY A 41 -3.27 -10.41 -13.70
C GLY A 41 -4.62 -9.67 -13.86
N THR A 42 -5.43 -10.09 -14.82
CA THR A 42 -6.74 -9.44 -15.08
C THR A 42 -7.68 -9.38 -13.88
N PRO A 43 -7.77 -10.40 -12.98
CA PRO A 43 -8.57 -10.28 -11.77
C PRO A 43 -8.05 -9.20 -10.82
N HIS A 44 -6.73 -9.14 -10.61
CA HIS A 44 -6.10 -8.13 -9.74
C HIS A 44 -6.44 -6.72 -10.23
N ALA A 45 -6.12 -6.41 -11.49
CA ALA A 45 -6.40 -5.11 -12.09
C ALA A 45 -7.89 -4.72 -12.04
N TYR A 46 -8.80 -5.68 -12.26
CA TYR A 46 -10.24 -5.42 -12.20
C TYR A 46 -10.70 -5.05 -10.79
N TYR A 47 -10.27 -5.80 -9.77
CA TYR A 47 -10.73 -5.58 -8.41
C TYR A 47 -10.11 -4.33 -7.79
N SER A 48 -8.82 -4.05 -8.03
CA SER A 48 -8.13 -2.86 -7.51
C SER A 48 -8.75 -1.57 -8.10
N ASP A 49 -8.91 -1.48 -9.43
CA ASP A 49 -9.57 -0.34 -10.10
C ASP A 49 -11.02 -0.13 -9.60
N ARG A 50 -11.79 -1.21 -9.47
CA ARG A 50 -13.16 -1.12 -8.98
C ARG A 50 -13.22 -0.61 -7.53
N ALA A 51 -12.32 -1.08 -6.68
CA ALA A 51 -12.24 -0.63 -5.30
C ALA A 51 -11.81 0.83 -5.20
N ALA A 52 -10.81 1.24 -5.98
CA ALA A 52 -10.38 2.63 -6.02
C ALA A 52 -11.51 3.57 -6.44
N ARG A 53 -12.27 3.22 -7.48
CA ARG A 53 -13.46 4.00 -7.89
C ARG A 53 -14.55 4.05 -6.79
N TYR A 54 -14.70 2.96 -6.03
CA TYR A 54 -15.64 2.93 -4.92
C TYR A 54 -15.19 3.83 -3.77
N LEU A 55 -13.92 3.74 -3.38
CA LEU A 55 -13.32 4.54 -2.30
C LEU A 55 -13.30 6.03 -2.64
N ARG A 56 -13.01 6.41 -3.89
CA ARG A 56 -13.10 7.82 -4.34
C ARG A 56 -14.48 8.40 -4.08
N ARG A 57 -15.55 7.67 -4.38
CA ARG A 57 -16.92 8.15 -4.13
C ARG A 57 -17.24 8.36 -2.65
N LEU A 58 -16.55 7.64 -1.76
CA LEU A 58 -16.75 7.76 -0.33
C LEU A 58 -15.91 8.87 0.31
N LEU A 59 -14.76 9.19 -0.27
CA LEU A 59 -13.70 9.97 0.40
C LEU A 59 -13.37 11.28 -0.30
N GLU A 60 -13.47 11.34 -1.64
CA GLU A 60 -13.08 12.55 -2.39
C GLU A 60 -14.22 13.56 -2.53
N THR A 61 -15.47 13.15 -2.29
CA THR A 61 -16.65 14.03 -2.43
C THR A 61 -16.59 15.25 -1.50
N ASP A 62 -16.00 15.09 -0.31
CA ASP A 62 -15.87 16.14 0.70
C ASP A 62 -14.39 16.48 0.99
N ASP A 63 -13.49 16.22 0.04
CA ASP A 63 -12.04 16.39 0.18
C ASP A 63 -11.46 15.73 1.44
N LEU A 64 -12.05 14.64 1.89
CA LEU A 64 -11.59 13.93 3.11
C LEU A 64 -10.23 13.29 2.91
N ALA A 65 -10.00 12.71 1.73
CA ALA A 65 -8.75 12.06 1.38
C ALA A 65 -8.57 11.99 -0.14
N TYR A 66 -7.34 11.73 -0.56
CA TYR A 66 -6.98 11.45 -1.94
C TYR A 66 -6.67 9.97 -2.13
N VAL A 67 -7.29 9.34 -3.13
CA VAL A 67 -7.12 7.92 -3.46
C VAL A 67 -6.08 7.78 -4.57
N ARG A 68 -4.90 7.27 -4.24
CA ARG A 68 -3.80 7.01 -5.18
C ARG A 68 -3.75 5.54 -5.55
N GLU A 69 -3.72 5.24 -6.83
CA GLU A 69 -3.62 3.87 -7.36
C GLU A 69 -2.24 3.65 -7.95
N ALA A 70 -1.59 2.54 -7.60
CA ALA A 70 -0.29 2.13 -8.14
C ALA A 70 0.70 3.31 -8.24
N LYS A 71 0.89 4.00 -7.14
CA LYS A 71 1.80 5.13 -7.02
C LYS A 71 2.67 4.99 -5.78
N PRO A 72 3.96 5.36 -5.88
CA PRO A 72 4.88 5.22 -4.76
C PRO A 72 4.47 6.00 -3.52
N ILE A 73 4.89 5.49 -2.36
CA ILE A 73 4.97 6.19 -1.09
C ILE A 73 6.41 6.08 -0.57
N THR A 74 6.98 7.13 0.00
CA THR A 74 8.36 7.14 0.48
C THR A 74 8.41 6.92 1.99
N LEU A 75 9.12 5.88 2.42
CA LEU A 75 9.20 5.47 3.82
C LEU A 75 10.63 5.61 4.37
N PRO A 76 10.82 6.09 5.62
CA PRO A 76 12.14 6.36 6.19
C PRO A 76 13.00 5.10 6.42
N ASN A 77 12.41 3.90 6.36
CA ASN A 77 13.12 2.63 6.50
C ASN A 77 13.74 2.12 5.18
N ALA A 78 14.18 3.04 4.32
CA ALA A 78 14.73 2.76 3.00
C ALA A 78 13.78 1.94 2.11
N SER A 79 12.50 2.30 2.11
CA SER A 79 11.50 1.64 1.28
C SER A 79 10.70 2.68 0.48
N GLU A 80 10.42 2.34 -0.76
CA GLU A 80 9.51 3.08 -1.63
C GLU A 80 8.62 2.08 -2.38
N PRO A 81 7.64 1.49 -1.66
CA PRO A 81 6.69 0.58 -2.27
C PRO A 81 5.67 1.32 -3.14
N GLU A 82 5.13 0.60 -4.13
CA GLU A 82 3.96 1.02 -4.91
C GLU A 82 2.74 0.21 -4.49
N PRO A 83 1.98 0.65 -3.47
CA PRO A 83 0.77 -0.05 -3.07
C PRO A 83 -0.31 0.04 -4.16
N ASP A 84 -1.15 -0.99 -4.28
CA ASP A 84 -2.25 -0.98 -5.23
C ASP A 84 -3.17 0.23 -4.98
N ILE A 85 -3.47 0.53 -3.71
CA ILE A 85 -4.19 1.73 -3.32
C ILE A 85 -3.59 2.32 -2.04
N ALA A 86 -3.24 3.60 -2.07
CA ALA A 86 -2.92 4.38 -0.89
C ALA A 86 -3.97 5.48 -0.67
N ILE A 87 -4.52 5.57 0.52
CA ILE A 87 -5.43 6.64 0.92
C ILE A 87 -4.62 7.64 1.71
N VAL A 88 -4.50 8.85 1.18
CA VAL A 88 -3.58 9.85 1.69
C VAL A 88 -4.26 11.21 1.92
N GLN A 89 -3.59 12.10 2.63
CA GLN A 89 -4.02 13.48 2.79
C GLN A 89 -4.13 14.18 1.42
N PRO A 90 -5.14 15.02 1.17
CA PRO A 90 -5.32 15.73 -0.10
C PRO A 90 -4.44 16.98 -0.15
N LEU A 91 -3.12 16.81 -0.27
CA LEU A 91 -2.13 17.90 -0.25
C LEU A 91 -1.78 18.46 -1.64
N ASP A 92 -2.48 18.02 -2.68
CA ASP A 92 -2.38 18.55 -4.06
C ASP A 92 -0.94 18.74 -4.56
N GLN A 93 -0.51 20.00 -4.72
CA GLN A 93 0.78 20.35 -5.30
C GLN A 93 1.99 19.90 -4.47
N VAL A 94 1.83 19.58 -3.19
CA VAL A 94 2.91 19.05 -2.35
C VAL A 94 3.45 17.74 -2.94
N TYR A 95 2.58 16.95 -3.57
CA TYR A 95 2.98 15.70 -4.23
C TYR A 95 3.66 15.86 -5.59
N LEU A 96 3.91 17.10 -6.03
CA LEU A 96 4.87 17.39 -7.11
C LEU A 96 6.32 17.38 -6.60
N GLU A 97 6.54 17.63 -5.31
CA GLU A 97 7.87 17.73 -4.72
C GLU A 97 8.35 16.38 -4.17
N HIS A 98 7.43 15.58 -3.61
CA HIS A 98 7.74 14.27 -3.07
C HIS A 98 6.51 13.35 -3.06
N HIS A 99 6.74 12.04 -2.97
CA HIS A 99 5.68 11.07 -2.72
C HIS A 99 5.17 11.20 -1.28
N PRO A 100 3.95 10.71 -0.95
CA PRO A 100 3.45 10.71 0.43
C PRO A 100 4.44 10.04 1.38
N TYR A 101 4.69 10.68 2.52
CA TYR A 101 5.39 10.12 3.66
C TYR A 101 4.41 9.41 4.61
N PRO A 102 4.87 8.63 5.61
CA PRO A 102 3.97 7.90 6.50
C PRO A 102 2.91 8.76 7.18
N GLU A 103 3.26 9.99 7.59
CA GLU A 103 2.34 10.95 8.20
C GLU A 103 1.23 11.45 7.26
N ASN A 104 1.42 11.29 5.95
CA ASN A 104 0.41 11.65 4.96
C ASN A 104 -0.53 10.49 4.63
N VAL A 105 -0.22 9.27 5.08
CA VAL A 105 -0.96 8.06 4.72
C VAL A 105 -1.98 7.73 5.81
N PHE A 106 -3.24 7.68 5.44
CA PHE A 106 -4.32 7.22 6.32
C PHE A 106 -4.37 5.70 6.41
N TRP A 107 -4.35 5.00 5.27
CA TRP A 107 -4.17 3.54 5.20
C TRP A 107 -3.78 3.09 3.79
N ILE A 108 -3.34 1.85 3.71
CA ILE A 108 -2.88 1.19 2.48
C ILE A 108 -3.72 -0.05 2.22
N ILE A 109 -3.94 -0.36 0.94
CA ILE A 109 -4.63 -1.57 0.49
C ILE A 109 -3.77 -2.25 -0.56
N GLU A 110 -3.54 -3.56 -0.39
CA GLU A 110 -2.88 -4.43 -1.36
C GLU A 110 -3.83 -5.55 -1.79
N TYR A 111 -3.85 -5.84 -3.08
CA TYR A 111 -4.60 -6.93 -3.69
C TYR A 111 -3.67 -8.11 -3.95
N ALA A 112 -3.89 -9.22 -3.28
CA ALA A 112 -3.03 -10.40 -3.35
C ALA A 112 -3.71 -11.54 -4.11
N GLN A 113 -3.06 -12.02 -5.16
CA GLN A 113 -3.41 -13.27 -5.84
C GLN A 113 -2.26 -14.29 -5.76
N SER A 114 -1.06 -13.88 -6.11
CA SER A 114 0.19 -14.66 -6.00
C SER A 114 1.16 -14.08 -4.96
N SER A 115 0.99 -12.83 -4.59
CA SER A 115 1.85 -12.06 -3.69
C SER A 115 1.50 -12.19 -2.20
N LEU A 116 0.46 -12.96 -1.83
CA LEU A 116 -0.14 -12.96 -0.50
C LEU A 116 0.90 -13.05 0.64
N MET A 117 1.89 -13.94 0.52
CA MET A 117 2.92 -14.07 1.56
C MET A 117 3.82 -12.83 1.64
N LYS A 118 4.15 -12.19 0.51
CA LYS A 118 4.90 -10.93 0.49
C LYS A 118 4.13 -9.83 1.22
N ASP A 119 2.84 -9.72 0.95
CA ASP A 119 1.99 -8.66 1.53
C ASP A 119 1.73 -8.90 3.02
N LEU A 120 1.51 -10.16 3.43
CA LEU A 120 1.24 -10.51 4.83
C LEU A 120 2.48 -10.49 5.73
N GLU A 121 3.69 -10.83 5.22
CA GLU A 121 4.88 -11.06 6.04
C GLU A 121 5.97 -9.99 5.84
N ILE A 122 6.11 -9.44 4.63
CA ILE A 122 7.15 -8.46 4.32
C ILE A 122 6.58 -7.04 4.37
N LYS A 123 5.59 -6.73 3.52
CA LYS A 123 5.01 -5.38 3.46
C LYS A 123 4.33 -4.99 4.76
N SER A 124 3.64 -5.92 5.44
CA SER A 124 3.02 -5.63 6.74
C SER A 124 4.04 -5.12 7.77
N LYS A 125 5.24 -5.71 7.83
CA LYS A 125 6.30 -5.26 8.73
C LYS A 125 6.89 -3.91 8.30
N ILE A 126 7.12 -3.74 6.99
CA ILE A 126 7.62 -2.48 6.44
C ILE A 126 6.69 -1.32 6.82
N TYR A 127 5.38 -1.51 6.67
CA TYR A 127 4.38 -0.50 7.01
C TYR A 127 4.24 -0.28 8.52
N ALA A 128 4.26 -1.36 9.32
CA ALA A 128 4.18 -1.27 10.78
C ALA A 128 5.39 -0.56 11.40
N GLU A 129 6.61 -0.78 10.88
CA GLU A 129 7.84 -0.13 11.36
C GLU A 129 7.80 1.39 11.26
N VAL A 130 7.11 1.92 10.27
CA VAL A 130 6.98 3.37 10.04
C VAL A 130 5.63 3.92 10.53
N ASN A 131 4.91 3.15 11.36
CA ASN A 131 3.64 3.52 11.97
C ASN A 131 2.51 3.86 10.98
N ILE A 132 2.42 3.18 9.84
CA ILE A 132 1.18 3.17 9.06
C ILE A 132 0.10 2.51 9.92
N VAL A 133 -0.86 3.29 10.39
CA VAL A 133 -1.79 2.87 11.47
C VAL A 133 -2.78 1.79 11.04
N GLU A 134 -3.03 1.67 9.73
CA GLU A 134 -3.98 0.73 9.16
C GLU A 134 -3.51 0.21 7.81
N TYR A 135 -3.57 -1.10 7.63
CA TYR A 135 -3.16 -1.79 6.42
C TYR A 135 -4.16 -2.92 6.10
N TRP A 136 -4.64 -2.96 4.86
CA TRP A 136 -5.61 -3.92 4.37
C TRP A 136 -4.99 -4.78 3.28
N VAL A 137 -5.18 -6.10 3.38
CA VAL A 137 -4.82 -7.05 2.31
C VAL A 137 -6.08 -7.74 1.82
N ILE A 138 -6.34 -7.63 0.53
CA ILE A 138 -7.43 -8.35 -0.13
C ILE A 138 -6.86 -9.64 -0.73
N ASP A 139 -7.21 -10.77 -0.14
CA ASP A 139 -6.92 -12.08 -0.68
C ASP A 139 -7.99 -12.44 -1.73
N LEU A 140 -7.58 -12.39 -3.00
CA LEU A 140 -8.48 -12.69 -4.13
C LEU A 140 -8.80 -14.17 -4.28
N ARG A 141 -7.98 -15.07 -3.70
CA ARG A 141 -8.22 -16.53 -3.77
C ARG A 141 -9.34 -16.92 -2.81
N ASP A 142 -9.22 -16.50 -1.56
CA ASP A 142 -10.18 -16.86 -0.51
C ASP A 142 -11.31 -15.82 -0.36
N LYS A 143 -11.28 -14.75 -1.18
CA LYS A 143 -12.26 -13.65 -1.19
C LYS A 143 -12.49 -13.09 0.20
N GLN A 144 -11.40 -12.64 0.82
CA GLN A 144 -11.41 -12.10 2.17
C GLN A 144 -10.58 -10.82 2.25
N LEU A 145 -10.99 -9.95 3.16
CA LEU A 145 -10.27 -8.75 3.57
C LEU A 145 -9.55 -9.04 4.90
N ILE A 146 -8.25 -8.88 4.92
CA ILE A 146 -7.42 -8.99 6.11
C ILE A 146 -7.01 -7.58 6.52
N VAL A 147 -7.40 -7.16 7.72
CA VAL A 147 -7.18 -5.82 8.28
C VAL A 147 -6.15 -5.89 9.37
N PHE A 148 -5.09 -5.12 9.21
CA PHE A 148 -4.04 -4.95 10.18
C PHE A 148 -4.13 -3.56 10.82
N ARG A 149 -4.03 -3.49 12.16
CA ARG A 149 -4.09 -2.27 12.96
C ARG A 149 -3.14 -2.33 14.15
N ASP A 150 -2.97 -1.23 14.85
CA ASP A 150 -2.18 -1.10 16.07
C ASP A 150 -0.69 -1.49 15.86
N PRO A 151 0.06 -0.74 15.03
CA PRO A 151 1.48 -1.00 14.82
C PRO A 151 2.27 -0.73 16.11
N VAL A 152 3.01 -1.74 16.57
CA VAL A 152 3.88 -1.64 17.75
C VAL A 152 5.16 -2.42 17.51
N ASN A 153 6.31 -1.77 17.67
CA ASN A 153 7.64 -2.38 17.49
C ASN A 153 7.81 -3.07 16.12
N GLY A 154 7.26 -2.50 15.06
CA GLY A 154 7.39 -3.02 13.70
C GLY A 154 6.45 -4.15 13.34
N GLU A 155 5.43 -4.42 14.16
CA GLU A 155 4.41 -5.42 13.89
C GLU A 155 3.02 -4.88 14.21
N TYR A 156 2.00 -5.35 13.49
CA TYR A 156 0.61 -5.05 13.81
C TYR A 156 0.09 -6.01 14.89
N ARG A 157 -0.42 -5.47 15.99
CA ARG A 157 -0.99 -6.28 17.09
C ARG A 157 -2.40 -6.78 16.80
N SER A 158 -3.13 -6.08 15.96
CA SER A 158 -4.49 -6.45 15.58
C SER A 158 -4.50 -6.97 14.15
N LYS A 159 -5.08 -8.15 13.95
CA LYS A 159 -5.33 -8.76 12.65
C LYS A 159 -6.74 -9.36 12.64
N VAL A 160 -7.60 -8.85 11.77
CA VAL A 160 -8.99 -9.30 11.64
C VAL A 160 -9.25 -9.70 10.19
N THR A 161 -9.95 -10.81 9.98
CA THR A 161 -10.34 -11.27 8.65
C THR A 161 -11.86 -11.15 8.47
N LEU A 162 -12.28 -10.56 7.36
CA LEU A 162 -13.67 -10.29 7.04
C LEU A 162 -14.00 -10.81 5.63
N THR A 163 -15.18 -11.42 5.48
CA THR A 163 -15.71 -11.87 4.18
C THR A 163 -17.00 -11.14 3.79
N TYR A 164 -17.57 -10.37 4.71
CA TYR A 164 -18.77 -9.56 4.52
C TYR A 164 -18.88 -8.49 5.61
N GLY A 165 -19.92 -7.67 5.50
CA GLY A 165 -20.21 -6.59 6.45
C GLY A 165 -19.62 -5.26 6.01
N ALA A 166 -19.61 -4.31 6.93
CA ALA A 166 -19.02 -3.00 6.72
C ALA A 166 -17.92 -2.73 7.75
N LEU A 167 -16.90 -2.02 7.31
CA LEU A 167 -15.76 -1.62 8.13
C LEU A 167 -15.56 -0.12 8.03
N ALA A 168 -15.39 0.56 9.16
CA ALA A 168 -14.96 1.94 9.19
C ALA A 168 -13.42 2.00 9.26
N PRO A 169 -12.76 2.76 8.34
CA PRO A 169 -11.35 3.07 8.48
C PRO A 169 -11.07 3.87 9.75
N LEU A 170 -9.92 3.66 10.39
CA LEU A 170 -9.59 4.35 11.65
C LEU A 170 -9.64 5.88 11.52
N SER A 171 -9.13 6.41 10.42
CA SER A 171 -9.11 7.86 10.16
C SER A 171 -10.48 8.44 9.80
N PHE A 172 -11.46 7.59 9.43
CA PHE A 172 -12.79 8.00 8.99
C PHE A 172 -13.88 7.14 9.62
N PRO A 173 -14.12 7.28 10.94
CA PRO A 173 -15.04 6.40 11.69
C PRO A 173 -16.51 6.51 11.24
N ASN A 174 -16.87 7.58 10.56
CA ASN A 174 -18.22 7.79 10.02
C ASN A 174 -18.39 7.22 8.60
N VAL A 175 -17.31 6.82 7.93
CA VAL A 175 -17.35 6.21 6.59
C VAL A 175 -17.47 4.70 6.74
N GLN A 176 -18.48 4.12 6.08
CA GLN A 176 -18.68 2.67 6.08
C GLN A 176 -18.28 2.08 4.73
N VAL A 177 -17.23 1.28 4.75
CA VAL A 177 -16.74 0.54 3.57
C VAL A 177 -17.36 -0.85 3.57
N ASP A 178 -18.19 -1.14 2.57
CA ASP A 178 -18.76 -2.48 2.37
C ASP A 178 -17.69 -3.43 1.88
N VAL A 179 -17.37 -4.44 2.69
CA VAL A 179 -16.32 -5.44 2.43
C VAL A 179 -16.57 -6.17 1.11
N ARG A 180 -17.82 -6.51 0.80
CA ARG A 180 -18.15 -7.22 -0.45
C ARG A 180 -17.80 -6.41 -1.69
N ARG A 181 -17.87 -5.10 -1.62
CA ARG A 181 -17.48 -4.24 -2.74
C ARG A 181 -15.98 -4.27 -3.05
N LEU A 182 -15.17 -4.72 -2.11
CA LEU A 182 -13.74 -4.88 -2.29
C LEU A 182 -13.38 -6.28 -2.82
N ILE A 183 -14.11 -7.33 -2.41
CA ILE A 183 -13.71 -8.74 -2.60
C ILE A 183 -14.58 -9.54 -3.58
N THR A 184 -15.74 -9.02 -3.99
CA THR A 184 -16.67 -9.73 -4.91
C THR A 184 -17.16 -8.83 -6.03
N VAL A 185 -17.68 -9.44 -7.09
CA VAL A 185 -18.33 -8.76 -8.24
C VAL A 185 -19.76 -8.37 -7.88
#